data_dab1b88f20d50e125f97f51e4be8c145
#
_entry.id   dab1b88f20d50e125f97f51e4be8c145
#
_cell.length_a   1.000
_cell.length_b   1.000
_cell.length_c   1.000
_cell.angle_alpha   90.00
_cell.angle_beta   90.00
_cell.angle_gamma   90.00
#
_symmetry.space_group_name_H-M   'P 1'
#
loop_
_entity.id
_entity.type
_entity.pdbx_description
1 polymer ?
#
loop_
_entity_poly.entity_id
_entity_poly.type
_entity_poly.pdbx_seq_one_letter_code
_entity_poly.pdbx_strand_id
1 'polypeptide(L)'
;MNSHIFLVGFIIYALAMIWLGWYVSRNQKSGEDFLLGGRSLPLFLTLGSTVATMVGTGSSMGAVGFGYSNGWAGMLYGVGGAIGILLVAWLFAPVRKLRFMTMSEELSYYTGGSHLIKNIVGIMIFVASIGWLGAHILGGSMYLSWATGINLTVAKIIIALAFAIYVIIGGYSAVVWTDTIQALILFFGFILMA
;
A
#
# COMPACT_ATOMS: atom_id res chain seq x y z
N MET A 1 11.93 -24.06 -10.76
CA MET A 1 12.34 -22.62 -10.80
C MET A 1 13.65 -22.51 -10.02
N ASN A 2 14.71 -21.89 -10.58
CA ASN A 2 15.97 -21.75 -9.86
C ASN A 2 15.79 -20.74 -8.69
N SER A 3 15.65 -21.25 -7.47
CA SER A 3 15.43 -20.44 -6.25
C SER A 3 16.51 -19.38 -6.03
N HIS A 4 17.75 -19.65 -6.45
CA HIS A 4 18.85 -18.67 -6.40
C HIS A 4 18.62 -17.46 -7.33
N ILE A 5 18.15 -17.70 -8.55
CA ILE A 5 17.85 -16.63 -9.52
C ILE A 5 16.72 -15.74 -8.98
N PHE A 6 15.69 -16.36 -8.42
CA PHE A 6 14.57 -15.62 -7.81
C PHE A 6 15.03 -14.77 -6.62
N LEU A 7 15.84 -15.35 -5.72
CA LEU A 7 16.35 -14.62 -4.56
C LEU A 7 17.23 -13.44 -4.96
N VAL A 8 18.14 -13.63 -5.92
CA VAL A 8 18.98 -12.54 -6.43
C VAL A 8 18.12 -11.45 -7.09
N GLY A 9 17.15 -11.82 -7.92
CA GLY A 9 16.21 -10.87 -8.53
C GLY A 9 15.41 -10.08 -7.49
N PHE A 10 14.93 -10.75 -6.43
CA PHE A 10 14.22 -10.11 -5.33
C PHE A 10 15.11 -9.12 -4.57
N ILE A 11 16.35 -9.48 -4.27
CA ILE A 11 17.30 -8.59 -3.60
C ILE A 11 17.59 -7.35 -4.46
N ILE A 12 17.88 -7.54 -5.75
CA ILE A 12 18.13 -6.43 -6.68
C ILE A 12 16.89 -5.50 -6.73
N TYR A 13 15.70 -6.07 -6.85
CA TYR A 13 14.47 -5.31 -6.86
C TYR A 13 14.26 -4.52 -5.56
N ALA A 14 14.44 -5.17 -4.39
CA ALA A 14 14.30 -4.51 -3.10
C ALA A 14 15.29 -3.34 -2.92
N LEU A 15 16.56 -3.56 -3.28
CA LEU A 15 17.58 -2.52 -3.24
C LEU A 15 17.28 -1.35 -4.20
N ALA A 16 16.78 -1.65 -5.40
CA ALA A 16 16.37 -0.63 -6.37
C ALA A 16 15.20 0.22 -5.82
N MET A 17 14.21 -0.39 -5.16
CA MET A 17 13.08 0.32 -4.55
C MET A 17 13.54 1.18 -3.36
N ILE A 18 14.42 0.67 -2.50
CA ILE A 18 15.00 1.45 -1.39
C ILE A 18 15.80 2.64 -1.92
N TRP A 19 16.64 2.42 -2.93
CA TRP A 19 17.42 3.47 -3.56
C TRP A 19 16.53 4.54 -4.19
N LEU A 20 15.50 4.14 -4.93
CA LEU A 20 14.54 5.07 -5.52
C LEU A 20 13.83 5.89 -4.44
N GLY A 21 13.38 5.22 -3.37
CA GLY A 21 12.76 5.88 -2.23
C GLY A 21 13.66 6.94 -1.61
N TRP A 22 14.92 6.60 -1.35
CA TRP A 22 15.91 7.55 -0.85
C TRP A 22 16.15 8.71 -1.84
N TYR A 23 16.30 8.40 -3.12
CA TYR A 23 16.56 9.41 -4.16
C TYR A 23 15.45 10.45 -4.24
N VAL A 24 14.19 10.01 -4.23
CA VAL A 24 13.02 10.89 -4.31
C VAL A 24 12.85 11.73 -3.04
N SER A 25 13.19 11.16 -1.88
CA SER A 25 12.90 11.76 -0.58
C SER A 25 14.03 12.64 -0.03
N ARG A 26 15.20 12.64 -0.67
CA ARG A 26 16.41 13.34 -0.18
C ARG A 26 16.25 14.85 0.03
N ASN A 27 15.23 15.46 -0.58
CA ASN A 27 14.99 16.91 -0.52
C ASN A 27 13.80 17.28 0.39
N GLN A 28 13.23 16.33 1.13
CA GLN A 28 12.16 16.62 2.09
C GLN A 28 12.68 17.47 3.25
N LYS A 29 11.96 18.53 3.60
CA LYS A 29 12.39 19.51 4.61
C LYS A 29 11.45 19.63 5.79
N SER A 30 10.23 19.08 5.69
CA SER A 30 9.20 19.24 6.71
C SER A 30 8.50 17.91 7.01
N GLY A 31 7.82 17.83 8.16
CA GLY A 31 6.95 16.71 8.48
C GLY A 31 5.76 16.59 7.51
N GLU A 32 5.28 17.68 6.95
CA GLU A 32 4.24 17.68 5.92
C GLU A 32 4.75 17.10 4.61
N ASP A 33 6.00 17.39 4.22
CA ASP A 33 6.62 16.74 3.06
C ASP A 33 6.75 15.24 3.26
N PHE A 34 7.17 14.83 4.47
CA PHE A 34 7.35 13.41 4.79
C PHE A 34 6.02 12.65 4.85
N LEU A 35 4.98 13.22 5.45
CA LEU A 35 3.69 12.54 5.69
C LEU A 35 2.69 12.68 4.53
N LEU A 36 2.76 13.78 3.77
CA LEU A 36 1.75 14.13 2.75
C LEU A 36 2.34 14.46 1.38
N GLY A 37 3.66 14.29 1.19
CA GLY A 37 4.33 14.64 -0.05
C GLY A 37 4.19 16.12 -0.44
N GLY A 38 4.14 17.02 0.56
CA GLY A 38 3.96 18.45 0.34
C GLY A 38 2.63 18.83 -0.33
N ARG A 39 1.65 17.94 -0.39
CA ARG A 39 0.35 18.07 -1.06
C ARG A 39 0.43 18.49 -2.54
N SER A 40 1.53 18.20 -3.20
CA SER A 40 1.83 18.63 -4.58
C SER A 40 1.98 17.47 -5.56
N LEU A 41 1.59 16.25 -5.15
CA LEU A 41 1.74 15.06 -5.97
C LEU A 41 0.85 15.13 -7.22
N PRO A 42 1.39 14.84 -8.41
CA PRO A 42 0.62 14.82 -9.64
C PRO A 42 -0.37 13.65 -9.68
N LEU A 43 -1.45 13.82 -10.44
CA LEU A 43 -2.54 12.86 -10.56
C LEU A 43 -2.03 11.45 -10.93
N PHE A 44 -1.07 11.35 -11.85
CA PHE A 44 -0.52 10.08 -12.30
C PHE A 44 0.09 9.27 -11.14
N LEU A 45 0.86 9.92 -10.27
CA LEU A 45 1.44 9.27 -9.10
C LEU A 45 0.37 8.89 -8.07
N THR A 46 -0.62 9.75 -7.86
CA THR A 46 -1.74 9.45 -6.95
C THR A 46 -2.55 8.25 -7.43
N LEU A 47 -2.83 8.17 -8.74
CA LEU A 47 -3.52 7.02 -9.34
C LEU A 47 -2.68 5.75 -9.22
N GLY A 48 -1.39 5.81 -9.53
CA GLY A 48 -0.48 4.66 -9.40
C GLY A 48 -0.44 4.12 -7.98
N SER A 49 -0.27 4.98 -6.98
CA SER A 49 -0.28 4.59 -5.58
C SER A 49 -1.63 4.03 -5.13
N THR A 50 -2.74 4.62 -5.56
CA THR A 50 -4.08 4.10 -5.27
C THR A 50 -4.25 2.68 -5.80
N VAL A 51 -3.85 2.43 -7.05
CA VAL A 51 -3.91 1.09 -7.67
C VAL A 51 -3.03 0.10 -6.89
N ALA A 52 -1.78 0.44 -6.61
CA ALA A 52 -0.87 -0.43 -5.87
C ALA A 52 -1.39 -0.75 -4.46
N THR A 53 -2.01 0.22 -3.78
CA THR A 53 -2.62 0.03 -2.46
C THR A 53 -3.80 -0.94 -2.51
N MET A 54 -4.61 -0.88 -3.57
CA MET A 54 -5.80 -1.74 -3.72
C MET A 54 -5.44 -3.16 -4.18
N VAL A 55 -4.35 -3.33 -4.92
CA VAL A 55 -3.88 -4.64 -5.41
C VAL A 55 -2.82 -5.20 -4.46
N GLY A 56 -3.26 -5.64 -3.28
CA GLY A 56 -2.41 -6.29 -2.28
C GLY A 56 -2.64 -7.79 -2.20
N THR A 57 -2.11 -8.42 -1.14
CA THR A 57 -2.26 -9.87 -0.92
C THR A 57 -3.72 -10.29 -0.73
N GLY A 58 -4.56 -9.43 -0.14
CA GLY A 58 -6.00 -9.69 0.02
C GLY A 58 -6.73 -9.79 -1.33
N SER A 59 -6.45 -8.87 -2.26
CA SER A 59 -7.05 -8.88 -3.59
C SER A 59 -6.47 -9.95 -4.51
N SER A 60 -5.15 -10.14 -4.52
CA SER A 60 -4.51 -11.08 -5.43
C SER A 60 -4.60 -12.53 -4.98
N MET A 61 -4.42 -12.83 -3.69
CA MET A 61 -4.51 -14.19 -3.17
C MET A 61 -5.93 -14.52 -2.67
N GLY A 62 -6.57 -13.59 -1.95
CA GLY A 62 -7.89 -13.79 -1.36
C GLY A 62 -9.00 -13.80 -2.41
N ALA A 63 -9.10 -12.76 -3.25
CA ALA A 63 -10.14 -12.68 -4.27
C ALA A 63 -9.97 -13.74 -5.37
N VAL A 64 -8.74 -14.05 -5.76
CA VAL A 64 -8.46 -15.13 -6.73
C VAL A 64 -8.82 -16.48 -6.14
N GLY A 65 -8.44 -16.78 -4.89
CA GLY A 65 -8.83 -18.01 -4.21
C GLY A 65 -10.34 -18.13 -4.05
N PHE A 66 -11.03 -17.05 -3.70
CA PHE A 66 -12.50 -17.02 -3.64
C PHE A 66 -13.14 -17.23 -5.01
N GLY A 67 -12.58 -16.61 -6.06
CA GLY A 67 -13.04 -16.81 -7.44
C GLY A 67 -12.84 -18.24 -7.93
N TYR A 68 -11.75 -18.89 -7.54
CA TYR A 68 -11.52 -20.31 -7.85
C TYR A 68 -12.64 -21.20 -7.29
N SER A 69 -13.08 -20.94 -6.07
CA SER A 69 -14.13 -21.74 -5.41
C SER A 69 -15.56 -21.35 -5.80
N ASN A 70 -15.80 -20.06 -6.16
CA ASN A 70 -17.13 -19.48 -6.31
C ASN A 70 -17.36 -18.82 -7.69
N GLY A 71 -16.44 -19.02 -8.64
CA GLY A 71 -16.55 -18.50 -10.01
C GLY A 71 -16.61 -16.96 -10.06
N TRP A 72 -17.56 -16.42 -10.78
CA TRP A 72 -17.71 -14.97 -11.00
C TRP A 72 -17.86 -14.12 -9.73
N ALA A 73 -18.24 -14.72 -8.59
CA ALA A 73 -18.34 -14.02 -7.33
C ALA A 73 -16.98 -13.43 -6.86
N GLY A 74 -15.85 -13.98 -7.32
CA GLY A 74 -14.52 -13.41 -7.07
C GLY A 74 -14.33 -11.99 -7.62
N MET A 75 -15.08 -11.62 -8.68
CA MET A 75 -15.02 -10.26 -9.24
C MET A 75 -15.67 -9.20 -8.34
N LEU A 76 -16.56 -9.59 -7.42
CA LEU A 76 -17.27 -8.65 -6.54
C LEU A 76 -16.33 -7.80 -5.71
N TYR A 77 -15.17 -8.35 -5.32
CA TYR A 77 -14.16 -7.59 -4.59
C TYR A 77 -13.62 -6.41 -5.41
N GLY A 78 -13.24 -6.65 -6.66
CA GLY A 78 -12.71 -5.61 -7.54
C GLY A 78 -13.78 -4.58 -7.96
N VAL A 79 -14.96 -5.05 -8.33
CA VAL A 79 -16.09 -4.19 -8.73
C VAL A 79 -16.56 -3.32 -7.55
N GLY A 80 -16.72 -3.93 -6.36
CA GLY A 80 -17.10 -3.21 -5.15
C GLY A 80 -16.06 -2.17 -4.74
N GLY A 81 -14.76 -2.52 -4.82
CA GLY A 81 -13.67 -1.59 -4.59
C GLY A 81 -13.67 -0.40 -5.55
N ALA A 82 -13.84 -0.64 -6.85
CA ALA A 82 -13.90 0.41 -7.86
C ALA A 82 -15.08 1.37 -7.63
N ILE A 83 -16.28 0.82 -7.38
CA ILE A 83 -17.48 1.62 -7.07
C ILE A 83 -17.26 2.41 -5.78
N GLY A 84 -16.69 1.79 -4.73
CA GLY A 84 -16.39 2.45 -3.47
C GLY A 84 -15.46 3.65 -3.63
N ILE A 85 -14.39 3.51 -4.41
CA ILE A 85 -13.45 4.63 -4.70
C ILE A 85 -14.15 5.76 -5.45
N LEU A 86 -14.98 5.45 -6.44
CA LEU A 86 -15.75 6.46 -7.19
C LEU A 86 -16.74 7.21 -6.29
N LEU A 87 -17.42 6.50 -5.40
CA LEU A 87 -18.33 7.11 -4.42
C LEU A 87 -17.57 8.01 -3.43
N VAL A 88 -16.44 7.56 -2.92
CA VAL A 88 -15.59 8.39 -2.04
C VAL A 88 -15.09 9.63 -2.77
N ALA A 89 -14.63 9.48 -4.01
CA ALA A 89 -14.18 10.62 -4.81
C ALA A 89 -15.32 11.62 -5.05
N TRP A 90 -16.52 11.14 -5.32
CA TRP A 90 -17.68 12.01 -5.57
C TRP A 90 -18.18 12.71 -4.30
N LEU A 91 -18.34 11.98 -3.20
CA LEU A 91 -18.90 12.50 -1.95
C LEU A 91 -17.92 13.35 -1.16
N PHE A 92 -16.64 12.95 -1.12
CA PHE A 92 -15.63 13.53 -0.23
C PHE A 92 -14.60 14.42 -0.92
N ALA A 93 -14.65 14.58 -2.26
CA ALA A 93 -13.74 15.49 -2.96
C ALA A 93 -13.70 16.93 -2.37
N PRO A 94 -14.82 17.53 -1.92
CA PRO A 94 -14.82 18.86 -1.32
C PRO A 94 -14.02 18.96 -0.02
N VAL A 95 -13.88 17.87 0.74
CA VAL A 95 -13.15 17.80 2.01
C VAL A 95 -11.67 18.17 1.86
N ARG A 96 -11.09 17.91 0.69
CA ARG A 96 -9.71 18.30 0.36
C ARG A 96 -9.43 19.78 0.61
N LYS A 97 -10.42 20.66 0.50
CA LYS A 97 -10.30 22.10 0.75
C LYS A 97 -10.02 22.42 2.22
N LEU A 98 -10.42 21.54 3.13
CA LEU A 98 -10.26 21.73 4.58
C LEU A 98 -8.84 21.35 5.06
N ARG A 99 -8.03 20.70 4.21
CA ARG A 99 -6.62 20.41 4.45
C ARG A 99 -6.31 19.63 5.74
N PHE A 100 -7.19 18.77 6.17
CA PHE A 100 -6.90 17.87 7.29
C PHE A 100 -5.65 17.03 7.05
N MET A 101 -4.89 16.74 8.10
CA MET A 101 -3.72 15.87 8.02
C MET A 101 -4.07 14.40 8.19
N THR A 102 -5.15 14.09 8.92
CA THR A 102 -5.55 12.72 9.22
C THR A 102 -7.07 12.57 9.12
N MET A 103 -7.51 11.34 8.83
CA MET A 103 -8.94 11.01 8.83
C MET A 103 -9.57 11.18 10.23
N SER A 104 -8.82 10.95 11.30
CA SER A 104 -9.31 11.17 12.67
C SER A 104 -9.57 12.65 12.95
N GLU A 105 -8.79 13.56 12.37
CA GLU A 105 -9.03 14.99 12.46
C GLU A 105 -10.29 15.39 11.69
N GLU A 106 -10.48 14.87 10.49
CA GLU A 106 -11.66 15.09 9.68
C GLU A 106 -12.94 14.64 10.40
N LEU A 107 -12.98 13.41 10.92
CA LEU A 107 -14.15 12.91 11.64
C LEU A 107 -14.42 13.68 12.93
N SER A 108 -13.38 14.15 13.62
CA SER A 108 -13.51 15.05 14.75
C SER A 108 -14.18 16.39 14.37
N TYR A 109 -13.83 16.96 13.22
CA TYR A 109 -14.42 18.19 12.71
C TYR A 109 -15.94 18.08 12.55
N TYR A 110 -16.45 16.99 11.97
CA TYR A 110 -17.89 16.77 11.80
C TYR A 110 -18.64 16.55 13.10
N THR A 111 -17.92 16.28 14.19
CA THR A 111 -18.48 16.08 15.53
C THR A 111 -18.19 17.24 16.49
N GLY A 112 -18.02 18.44 15.96
CA GLY A 112 -17.80 19.66 16.75
C GLY A 112 -16.38 19.82 17.28
N GLY A 113 -15.37 19.18 16.69
CA GLY A 113 -13.96 19.31 17.09
C GLY A 113 -13.60 18.48 18.34
N SER A 114 -14.34 17.42 18.63
CA SER A 114 -14.16 16.59 19.83
C SER A 114 -12.81 15.87 19.85
N HIS A 115 -11.94 16.22 20.80
CA HIS A 115 -10.66 15.54 21.02
C HIS A 115 -10.81 14.05 21.37
N LEU A 116 -11.91 13.69 22.09
CA LEU A 116 -12.20 12.31 22.44
C LEU A 116 -12.41 11.47 21.17
N ILE A 117 -13.23 11.97 20.24
CA ILE A 117 -13.52 11.29 18.97
C ILE A 117 -12.24 11.19 18.12
N LYS A 118 -11.46 12.29 18.03
CA LYS A 118 -10.17 12.27 17.34
C LYS A 118 -9.26 11.13 17.85
N ASN A 119 -9.13 11.01 19.16
CA ASN A 119 -8.26 10.01 19.79
C ASN A 119 -8.78 8.58 19.59
N ILE A 120 -10.07 8.34 19.80
CA ILE A 120 -10.69 7.03 19.62
C ILE A 120 -10.53 6.57 18.17
N VAL A 121 -10.89 7.41 17.20
CA VAL A 121 -10.76 7.10 15.78
C VAL A 121 -9.31 6.88 15.39
N GLY A 122 -8.38 7.70 15.90
CA GLY A 122 -6.95 7.53 15.67
C GLY A 122 -6.43 6.17 16.15
N ILE A 123 -6.82 5.75 17.35
CA ILE A 123 -6.47 4.44 17.91
C ILE A 123 -7.08 3.31 17.07
N MET A 124 -8.35 3.42 16.68
CA MET A 124 -9.00 2.40 15.84
C MET A 124 -8.31 2.25 14.49
N ILE A 125 -7.97 3.35 13.82
CA ILE A 125 -7.23 3.34 12.55
C ILE A 125 -5.84 2.71 12.75
N PHE A 126 -5.13 3.06 13.82
CA PHE A 126 -3.82 2.50 14.13
C PHE A 126 -3.88 0.98 14.32
N VAL A 127 -4.81 0.48 15.11
CA VAL A 127 -5.00 -0.97 15.35
C VAL A 127 -5.37 -1.69 14.05
N ALA A 128 -6.29 -1.13 13.25
CA ALA A 128 -6.66 -1.68 11.96
C ALA A 128 -5.46 -1.73 11.00
N SER A 129 -4.62 -0.69 10.99
CA SER A 129 -3.42 -0.61 10.15
C SER A 129 -2.37 -1.68 10.53
N ILE A 130 -2.22 -2.00 11.82
CA ILE A 130 -1.35 -3.11 12.26
C ILE A 130 -1.84 -4.45 11.69
N GLY A 131 -3.15 -4.71 11.75
CA GLY A 131 -3.75 -5.92 11.17
C GLY A 131 -3.53 -6.01 9.65
N TRP A 132 -3.73 -4.90 8.96
CA TRP A 132 -3.51 -4.79 7.53
C TRP A 132 -2.04 -5.04 7.14
N LEU A 133 -1.10 -4.41 7.84
CA LEU A 133 0.34 -4.63 7.65
C LEU A 133 0.73 -6.09 7.91
N GLY A 134 0.20 -6.69 8.98
CA GLY A 134 0.43 -8.09 9.31
C GLY A 134 0.01 -9.05 8.19
N ALA A 135 -1.14 -8.80 7.57
CA ALA A 135 -1.61 -9.58 6.42
C ALA A 135 -0.66 -9.48 5.21
N HIS A 136 -0.12 -8.29 4.93
CA HIS A 136 0.84 -8.08 3.84
C HIS A 136 2.19 -8.73 4.11
N ILE A 137 2.70 -8.64 5.35
CA ILE A 137 3.93 -9.33 5.77
C ILE A 137 3.75 -10.84 5.64
N LEU A 138 2.61 -11.37 6.09
CA LEU A 138 2.32 -12.81 5.98
C LEU A 138 2.27 -13.26 4.51
N GLY A 139 1.47 -12.59 3.68
CA GLY A 139 1.31 -12.98 2.28
C GLY A 139 2.62 -12.85 1.49
N GLY A 140 3.35 -11.74 1.64
CA GLY A 140 4.65 -11.56 1.01
C GLY A 140 5.68 -12.61 1.46
N SER A 141 5.67 -12.95 2.76
CA SER A 141 6.58 -13.99 3.29
C SER A 141 6.22 -15.40 2.85
N MET A 142 4.95 -15.73 2.71
CA MET A 142 4.50 -17.01 2.14
C MET A 142 5.00 -17.17 0.70
N TYR A 143 4.88 -16.10 -0.10
CA TYR A 143 5.35 -16.10 -1.48
C TYR A 143 6.88 -16.22 -1.54
N LEU A 144 7.62 -15.45 -0.73
CA LEU A 144 9.08 -15.51 -0.68
C LEU A 144 9.57 -16.91 -0.23
N SER A 145 8.95 -17.48 0.81
CA SER A 145 9.25 -18.82 1.30
C SER A 145 9.00 -19.90 0.23
N TRP A 146 7.86 -19.82 -0.46
CA TRP A 146 7.53 -20.74 -1.54
C TRP A 146 8.52 -20.64 -2.71
N ALA A 147 8.87 -19.42 -3.12
CA ALA A 147 9.74 -19.21 -4.28
C ALA A 147 11.22 -19.56 -4.03
N THR A 148 11.70 -19.40 -2.79
CA THR A 148 13.12 -19.57 -2.42
C THR A 148 13.40 -20.82 -1.59
N GLY A 149 12.37 -21.44 -0.98
CA GLY A 149 12.52 -22.55 -0.05
C GLY A 149 13.02 -22.17 1.34
N ILE A 150 13.18 -20.87 1.65
CA ILE A 150 13.59 -20.41 2.99
C ILE A 150 12.48 -20.61 4.01
N ASN A 151 12.87 -20.74 5.28
CA ASN A 151 11.90 -20.86 6.38
C ASN A 151 10.97 -19.66 6.44
N LEU A 152 9.65 -19.89 6.67
CA LEU A 152 8.63 -18.86 6.69
C LEU A 152 8.89 -17.76 7.74
N THR A 153 9.46 -18.12 8.90
CA THR A 153 9.79 -17.14 9.95
C THR A 153 10.90 -16.20 9.48
N VAL A 154 11.93 -16.73 8.81
CA VAL A 154 13.01 -15.95 8.21
C VAL A 154 12.44 -15.04 7.11
N ALA A 155 11.56 -15.56 6.26
CA ALA A 155 10.89 -14.77 5.23
C ALA A 155 10.08 -13.60 5.83
N LYS A 156 9.35 -13.81 6.94
CA LYS A 156 8.62 -12.74 7.66
C LYS A 156 9.54 -11.64 8.14
N ILE A 157 10.69 -12.01 8.71
CA ILE A 157 11.68 -11.03 9.20
C ILE A 157 12.24 -10.22 8.02
N ILE A 158 12.60 -10.87 6.92
CA ILE A 158 13.14 -10.20 5.73
C ILE A 158 12.12 -9.20 5.17
N ILE A 159 10.87 -9.62 4.97
CA ILE A 159 9.81 -8.76 4.43
C ILE A 159 9.51 -7.60 5.38
N ALA A 160 9.39 -7.86 6.68
CA ALA A 160 9.13 -6.81 7.67
C ALA A 160 10.25 -5.76 7.72
N LEU A 161 11.51 -6.21 7.71
CA LEU A 161 12.66 -5.30 7.69
C LEU A 161 12.74 -4.49 6.39
N ALA A 162 12.50 -5.13 5.24
CA ALA A 162 12.49 -4.43 3.96
C ALA A 162 11.44 -3.32 3.94
N PHE A 163 10.21 -3.59 4.42
CA PHE A 163 9.16 -2.57 4.53
C PHE A 163 9.53 -1.46 5.52
N ALA A 164 10.06 -1.81 6.70
CA ALA A 164 10.45 -0.82 7.70
C ALA A 164 11.54 0.13 7.18
N ILE A 165 12.61 -0.42 6.60
CA ILE A 165 13.72 0.37 6.06
C ILE A 165 13.23 1.30 4.95
N TYR A 166 12.44 0.79 4.03
CA TYR A 166 11.91 1.53 2.91
C TYR A 166 11.04 2.72 3.34
N VAL A 167 10.09 2.51 4.28
CA VAL A 167 9.18 3.56 4.75
C VAL A 167 9.91 4.61 5.60
N ILE A 168 10.84 4.18 6.48
CA ILE A 168 11.60 5.10 7.33
C ILE A 168 12.46 6.05 6.49
N ILE A 169 13.09 5.54 5.44
CA ILE A 169 13.98 6.34 4.59
C ILE A 169 13.18 7.31 3.70
N GLY A 170 12.05 6.84 3.16
CA GLY A 170 11.44 7.51 2.02
C GLY A 170 10.21 8.36 2.34
N GLY A 171 9.48 8.09 3.41
CA GLY A 171 8.20 8.74 3.68
C GLY A 171 7.17 8.55 2.56
N TYR A 172 6.14 9.40 2.54
CA TYR A 172 5.01 9.27 1.61
C TYR A 172 5.40 9.45 0.14
N SER A 173 6.31 10.38 -0.18
CA SER A 173 6.74 10.59 -1.56
C SER A 173 7.43 9.36 -2.16
N ALA A 174 8.27 8.68 -1.37
CA ALA A 174 8.89 7.43 -1.81
C ALA A 174 7.86 6.36 -2.09
N VAL A 175 6.89 6.19 -1.18
CA VAL A 175 5.80 5.21 -1.33
C VAL A 175 5.07 5.45 -2.64
N VAL A 176 4.63 6.67 -2.90
CA VAL A 176 3.85 7.02 -4.10
C VAL A 176 4.61 6.76 -5.41
N TRP A 177 5.92 7.04 -5.45
CA TRP A 177 6.74 6.76 -6.63
C TRP A 177 6.96 5.27 -6.86
N THR A 178 7.31 4.53 -5.81
CA THR A 178 7.51 3.07 -5.92
C THR A 178 6.22 2.34 -6.22
N ASP A 179 5.12 2.74 -5.60
CA ASP A 179 3.78 2.23 -5.87
C ASP A 179 3.40 2.40 -7.34
N THR A 180 3.69 3.57 -7.92
CA THR A 180 3.39 3.84 -9.33
C THR A 180 4.16 2.90 -10.25
N ILE A 181 5.44 2.66 -9.98
CA ILE A 181 6.24 1.69 -10.73
C ILE A 181 5.70 0.27 -10.54
N GLN A 182 5.34 -0.09 -9.32
CA GLN A 182 4.76 -1.39 -9.01
C GLN A 182 3.41 -1.59 -9.70
N ALA A 183 2.55 -0.56 -9.74
CA ALA A 183 1.30 -0.59 -10.47
C ALA A 183 1.50 -0.85 -11.97
N LEU A 184 2.50 -0.21 -12.59
CA LEU A 184 2.84 -0.46 -13.99
C LEU A 184 3.31 -1.91 -14.21
N ILE A 185 4.14 -2.45 -13.31
CA ILE A 185 4.58 -3.84 -13.36
C ILE A 185 3.40 -4.80 -13.20
N LEU A 186 2.47 -4.50 -12.29
CA LEU A 186 1.25 -5.29 -12.07
C LEU A 186 0.38 -5.32 -13.33
N PHE A 187 0.11 -4.17 -13.96
CA PHE A 187 -0.66 -4.12 -15.20
C PHE A 187 -0.01 -4.92 -16.31
N PHE A 188 1.31 -4.77 -16.47
CA PHE A 188 2.05 -5.55 -17.45
C PHE A 188 1.96 -7.05 -17.17
N GLY A 189 2.09 -7.45 -15.90
CA GLY A 189 1.94 -8.85 -15.49
C GLY A 189 0.54 -9.40 -15.78
N PHE A 190 -0.52 -8.63 -15.51
CA PHE A 190 -1.89 -9.05 -15.83
C PHE A 190 -2.12 -9.20 -17.34
N ILE A 191 -1.58 -8.30 -18.16
CA ILE A 191 -1.67 -8.41 -19.63
C ILE A 191 -0.94 -9.65 -20.14
N LEU A 192 0.20 -10.01 -19.55
CA LEU A 192 0.95 -11.21 -19.94
C LEU A 192 0.25 -12.52 -19.53
N MET A 193 -0.63 -12.48 -18.51
CA MET A 193 -1.35 -13.65 -18.03
C MET A 193 -2.73 -13.83 -18.69
N ALA A 194 -3.23 -12.82 -19.39
CA ALA A 194 -4.52 -12.84 -20.10
C ALA A 194 -4.39 -13.48 -21.49
#